data_783cdc326121b8b858bcc7fc83ef3fb9
#
_entry.id   783cdc326121b8b858bcc7fc83ef3fb9
#
_cell.length_a   1.000
_cell.length_b   1.000
_cell.length_c   1.000
_cell.angle_alpha   90.00
_cell.angle_beta   90.00
_cell.angle_gamma   90.00
#
_symmetry.space_group_name_H-M   'P 1'
#
loop_
_entity.id
_entity.type
_entity.pdbx_description
1 polymer ?
#
loop_
_entity_poly.entity_id
_entity_poly.type
_entity_poly.pdbx_seq_one_letter_code
_entity_poly.pdbx_strand_id
1 'polypeptide(L)'
;MNLNQKITFADTVFAQEVDGEMVLLDMNSENYFGLDEVGTAIWQVMQEKETLQEVLDVLLEQYEVESDVLEKDLADFVAKLVESGLVE
;
A
#
# COMPACT_ATOMS: atom_id res chain seq x y z
N MET A 1 6.52 -6.91 10.86
CA MET A 1 5.48 -7.18 9.85
C MET A 1 5.54 -8.63 9.42
N ASN A 2 4.40 -9.29 9.33
CA ASN A 2 4.32 -10.67 8.85
C ASN A 2 4.02 -10.65 7.35
N LEU A 3 4.99 -11.03 6.53
CA LEU A 3 4.87 -11.01 5.07
C LEU A 3 3.89 -12.05 4.53
N ASN A 4 3.60 -13.10 5.28
CA ASN A 4 2.64 -14.13 4.87
C ASN A 4 1.19 -13.74 5.18
N GLN A 5 0.98 -12.64 5.88
CA GLN A 5 -0.34 -12.18 6.25
C GLN A 5 -1.10 -11.70 5.02
N LYS A 6 -2.38 -12.03 4.94
CA LYS A 6 -3.24 -11.54 3.88
C LYS A 6 -3.54 -10.06 4.07
N ILE A 7 -3.63 -9.36 2.94
CA ILE A 7 -3.98 -7.94 2.92
C ILE A 7 -5.50 -7.82 2.94
N THR A 8 -6.03 -7.13 3.93
CA THR A 8 -7.48 -6.89 4.04
C THR A 8 -7.72 -5.38 4.08
N PHE A 9 -8.43 -4.87 3.08
CA PHE A 9 -8.74 -3.44 2.99
C PHE A 9 -10.05 -3.14 3.71
N ALA A 10 -10.13 -1.94 4.28
CA ALA A 10 -11.37 -1.47 4.87
C ALA A 10 -12.41 -1.21 3.78
N ASP A 11 -13.67 -1.61 4.02
CA ASP A 11 -14.76 -1.49 3.04
C ASP A 11 -15.09 -0.04 2.70
N THR A 12 -14.73 0.89 3.56
CA THR A 12 -15.05 2.31 3.42
C THR A 12 -14.03 3.10 2.65
N VAL A 13 -12.97 2.46 2.15
CA VAL A 13 -11.88 3.14 1.45
C VAL A 13 -12.09 3.10 -0.06
N PHE A 14 -11.99 4.26 -0.68
CA PHE A 14 -12.04 4.43 -2.13
C PHE A 14 -10.73 5.04 -2.62
N ALA A 15 -10.25 4.56 -3.74
CA ALA A 15 -9.02 5.06 -4.36
C ALA A 15 -9.36 5.77 -5.66
N GLN A 16 -8.76 6.93 -5.88
CA GLN A 16 -8.95 7.71 -7.09
C GLN A 16 -7.59 8.20 -7.58
N GLU A 17 -7.32 8.05 -8.87
CA GLU A 17 -6.10 8.56 -9.47
C GLU A 17 -6.31 10.01 -9.90
N VAL A 18 -5.40 10.88 -9.46
CA VAL A 18 -5.40 12.30 -9.80
C VAL A 18 -3.99 12.66 -10.28
N ASP A 19 -3.86 13.02 -11.55
CA ASP A 19 -2.58 13.41 -12.16
C ASP A 19 -1.47 12.38 -11.96
N GLY A 20 -1.81 11.10 -12.05
CA GLY A 20 -0.84 10.02 -11.92
C GLY A 20 -0.53 9.58 -10.49
N GLU A 21 -1.10 10.27 -9.51
CA GLU A 21 -0.94 9.91 -8.10
C GLU A 21 -2.26 9.42 -7.52
N MET A 22 -2.18 8.46 -6.62
CA MET A 22 -3.37 7.90 -6.00
C MET A 22 -3.78 8.71 -4.78
N VAL A 23 -5.07 9.00 -4.69
CA VAL A 23 -5.67 9.60 -3.49
C VAL A 23 -6.64 8.59 -2.89
N LEU A 24 -6.47 8.33 -1.60
CA LEU A 24 -7.34 7.42 -0.87
C LEU A 24 -8.32 8.24 -0.04
N LEU A 25 -9.60 7.90 -0.15
CA LEU A 25 -10.64 8.53 0.65
C LEU A 25 -11.27 7.49 1.56
N ASP A 26 -11.23 7.75 2.85
CA ASP A 26 -11.95 6.94 3.83
C ASP A 26 -13.31 7.59 4.10
N MET A 27 -14.38 6.97 3.62
CA MET A 27 -15.73 7.50 3.75
C MET A 27 -16.21 7.51 5.20
N ASN A 28 -15.66 6.65 6.04
CA ASN A 28 -16.07 6.58 7.44
C ASN A 28 -15.55 7.77 8.25
N SER A 29 -14.29 8.14 8.06
CA SER A 29 -13.65 9.26 8.76
C SER A 29 -13.67 10.56 7.96
N GLU A 30 -13.98 10.48 6.67
CA GLU A 30 -13.94 11.59 5.71
C GLU A 30 -12.52 12.17 5.53
N ASN A 31 -11.51 11.36 5.81
CA ASN A 31 -10.10 11.74 5.64
C ASN A 31 -9.58 11.37 4.25
N TYR A 32 -8.65 12.19 3.76
CA TYR A 32 -7.95 11.97 2.50
C TYR A 32 -6.50 11.60 2.76
N PHE A 33 -5.96 10.72 1.93
CA PHE A 33 -4.56 10.33 1.99
C PHE A 33 -3.98 10.37 0.58
N GLY A 34 -3.10 11.31 0.32
CA GLY A 34 -2.40 11.38 -0.96
C GLY A 34 -1.18 10.48 -0.94
N LEU A 35 -1.01 9.68 -1.97
CA LEU A 35 0.15 8.80 -2.13
C LEU A 35 1.09 9.39 -3.16
N ASP A 36 2.39 9.39 -2.85
CA ASP A 36 3.39 9.80 -3.83
C ASP A 36 3.57 8.70 -4.89
N GLU A 37 4.52 8.87 -5.79
CA GLU A 37 4.76 7.90 -6.85
C GLU A 37 5.05 6.50 -6.32
N VAL A 38 5.88 6.40 -5.30
CA VAL A 38 6.25 5.11 -4.70
C VAL A 38 5.04 4.50 -3.98
N GLY A 39 4.34 5.29 -3.18
CA GLY A 39 3.15 4.83 -2.47
C GLY A 39 2.05 4.38 -3.42
N THR A 40 1.86 5.11 -4.51
CA THR A 40 0.89 4.74 -5.55
C THR A 40 1.24 3.38 -6.16
N ALA A 41 2.51 3.16 -6.48
CA ALA A 41 2.95 1.88 -7.05
C ALA A 41 2.72 0.72 -6.07
N ILE A 42 3.06 0.93 -4.80
CA ILE A 42 2.84 -0.09 -3.77
C ILE A 42 1.34 -0.41 -3.63
N TRP A 43 0.51 0.63 -3.56
CA TRP A 43 -0.93 0.45 -3.44
C TRP A 43 -1.51 -0.35 -4.60
N GLN A 44 -1.09 -0.04 -5.83
CA GLN A 44 -1.58 -0.73 -7.03
C GLN A 44 -1.22 -2.22 -6.99
N VAL A 45 0.00 -2.57 -6.59
CA VAL A 45 0.42 -3.96 -6.48
C VAL A 45 -0.37 -4.66 -5.36
N MET A 46 -0.63 -3.97 -4.25
CA MET A 46 -1.44 -4.52 -3.16
C MET A 46 -2.85 -4.90 -3.60
N GLN A 47 -3.41 -4.19 -4.60
CA GLN A 47 -4.74 -4.52 -5.13
C GLN A 47 -4.75 -5.82 -5.92
N GLU A 48 -3.60 -6.24 -6.44
CA GLU A 48 -3.48 -7.40 -7.32
C GLU A 48 -3.02 -8.67 -6.60
N LYS A 49 -2.44 -8.54 -5.42
CA LYS A 49 -1.85 -9.66 -4.68
C LYS A 49 -2.54 -9.87 -3.34
N GLU A 50 -2.44 -11.09 -2.82
CA GLU A 50 -3.11 -11.46 -1.58
C GLU A 50 -2.25 -11.25 -0.34
N THR A 51 -0.92 -11.40 -0.45
CA THR A 51 -0.02 -11.31 0.69
C THR A 51 1.03 -10.24 0.49
N LEU A 52 1.58 -9.75 1.58
CA LEU A 52 2.66 -8.76 1.53
C LEU A 52 3.93 -9.34 0.91
N GLN A 53 4.17 -10.64 1.07
CA GLN A 53 5.32 -11.29 0.41
C GLN A 53 5.21 -11.21 -1.10
N GLU A 54 4.02 -11.45 -1.65
CA GLU A 54 3.80 -11.34 -3.09
C GLU A 54 3.96 -9.92 -3.58
N VAL A 55 3.50 -8.93 -2.79
CA VAL A 55 3.69 -7.52 -3.11
C VAL A 55 5.18 -7.18 -3.16
N LEU A 56 5.93 -7.62 -2.16
CA LEU A 56 7.37 -7.38 -2.09
C LEU A 56 8.08 -8.00 -3.30
N ASP A 57 7.73 -9.24 -3.65
CA ASP A 57 8.34 -9.94 -4.79
C ASP A 57 8.13 -9.18 -6.11
N VAL A 58 6.91 -8.69 -6.35
CA VAL A 58 6.60 -7.91 -7.55
C VAL A 58 7.39 -6.60 -7.57
N LEU A 59 7.45 -5.91 -6.44
CA LEU A 59 8.17 -4.63 -6.36
C LEU A 59 9.67 -4.81 -6.57
N LEU A 60 10.25 -5.92 -6.09
CA LEU A 60 11.66 -6.22 -6.30
C LEU A 60 11.98 -6.49 -7.77
N GLU A 61 11.01 -6.97 -8.55
CA GLU A 61 11.17 -7.14 -9.98
C GLU A 61 11.10 -5.81 -10.74
N GLN A 62 10.33 -4.84 -10.22
CA GLN A 62 10.11 -3.56 -10.88
C GLN A 62 11.16 -2.51 -10.54
N TYR A 63 11.76 -2.60 -9.35
CA TYR A 63 12.68 -1.59 -8.86
C TYR A 63 14.06 -2.19 -8.56
N GLU A 64 15.11 -1.48 -8.91
CA GLU A 64 16.49 -1.88 -8.64
C GLU A 64 16.92 -1.33 -7.28
N VAL A 65 16.39 -1.93 -6.20
CA VAL A 65 16.72 -1.53 -4.83
C VAL A 65 17.09 -2.76 -4.02
N GLU A 66 17.80 -2.53 -2.92
CA GLU A 66 18.12 -3.60 -1.97
C GLU A 66 16.82 -4.13 -1.35
N SER A 67 16.71 -5.44 -1.18
CA SER A 67 15.48 -6.05 -0.66
C SER A 67 15.17 -5.60 0.76
N ASP A 68 16.17 -5.39 1.61
CA ASP A 68 15.97 -4.93 2.98
C ASP A 68 15.47 -3.48 3.03
N VAL A 69 15.92 -2.63 2.12
CA VAL A 69 15.44 -1.24 2.01
C VAL A 69 13.98 -1.23 1.58
N LEU A 70 13.65 -2.00 0.55
CA LEU A 70 12.26 -2.07 0.05
C LEU A 70 11.32 -2.69 1.08
N GLU A 71 11.77 -3.73 1.78
CA GLU A 71 10.97 -4.35 2.84
C GLU A 71 10.65 -3.35 3.96
N LYS A 72 11.63 -2.54 4.34
CA LYS A 72 11.43 -1.49 5.35
C LYS A 72 10.43 -0.45 4.86
N ASP A 73 10.59 0.01 3.62
CA ASP A 73 9.68 0.99 3.04
C ASP A 73 8.26 0.46 2.96
N LEU A 74 8.11 -0.80 2.58
CA LEU A 74 6.80 -1.45 2.54
C LEU A 74 6.21 -1.57 3.95
N ALA A 75 7.01 -1.95 4.94
CA ALA A 75 6.56 -2.06 6.32
C ALA A 75 6.10 -0.71 6.86
N ASP A 76 6.85 0.36 6.59
CA ASP A 76 6.48 1.71 7.01
C ASP A 76 5.19 2.17 6.35
N PHE A 77 5.02 1.87 5.07
CA PHE A 77 3.82 2.22 4.31
C PHE A 77 2.60 1.48 4.87
N VAL A 78 2.71 0.17 5.06
CA VAL A 78 1.62 -0.65 5.61
C VAL A 78 1.26 -0.20 7.02
N ALA A 79 2.26 0.11 7.85
CA ALA A 79 2.01 0.60 9.21
C ALA A 79 1.18 1.89 9.21
N LYS A 80 1.45 2.80 8.28
CA LYS A 80 0.67 4.03 8.14
C LYS A 80 -0.76 3.73 7.70
N LEU A 81 -0.94 2.78 6.79
CA LEU A 81 -2.28 2.38 6.34
C LEU A 81 -3.08 1.76 7.50
N VAL A 82 -2.45 0.90 8.29
CA VAL A 82 -3.10 0.28 9.44
C VAL A 82 -3.46 1.33 10.50
N GLU A 83 -2.53 2.23 10.79
CA GLU A 83 -2.76 3.30 11.76
C GLU A 83 -3.91 4.20 11.34
N SER A 84 -4.06 4.43 10.04
CA SER A 84 -5.13 5.27 9.50
C SER A 84 -6.44 4.52 9.28
N GLY A 85 -6.48 3.21 9.57
CA GLY A 85 -7.69 2.41 9.41
C GLY A 85 -8.02 2.01 7.98
N LEU A 86 -7.09 2.18 7.05
CA LEU A 86 -7.31 1.86 5.63
C LEU A 86 -7.09 0.38 5.32
N VAL A 87 -6.28 -0.28 6.13
CA VAL A 87 -5.97 -1.71 6.02
C VAL A 87 -6.10 -2.33 7.39
N GLU A 88 -6.60 -3.53 7.45
CA GLU A 88 -6.77 -4.28 8.69
C GLU A 88 -5.65 -5.28 8.94
#